data_7ff550cc220b15e8afba8c184370df31
#
_entry.id   7ff550cc220b15e8afba8c184370df31
#
_cell.length_a   1.000
_cell.length_b   1.000
_cell.length_c   1.000
_cell.angle_alpha   90.00
_cell.angle_beta   90.00
_cell.angle_gamma   90.00
#
_symmetry.space_group_name_H-M   'P 1'
#
loop_
_entity.id
_entity.type
_entity.pdbx_description
1 polymer ?
#
loop_
_entity_poly.entity_id
_entity_poly.type
_entity_poly.pdbx_seq_one_letter_code
_entity_poly.pdbx_strand_id
1 'polypeptide(L)'
;MKIYDMAIIGGGPGGYSAALYAARAGLDTLVIEKLSAGGQMALTHEIDNYPGFDEGIDGFSLGMKMQNGAKRFGAETKYAEVKSVELRGDIKKIQTDDGVYTAKAVIIA
;
A
#
# COMPACT_ATOMS: atom_id res chain seq x y z
N MET A 1 15.14 15.05 0.93
CA MET A 1 14.41 13.82 0.63
C MET A 1 13.58 13.42 1.84
N LYS A 2 12.33 13.12 1.62
CA LYS A 2 11.43 12.71 2.69
C LYS A 2 11.76 11.30 3.16
N ILE A 3 11.81 11.10 4.47
CA ILE A 3 11.94 9.77 5.08
C ILE A 3 10.60 9.42 5.70
N TYR A 4 9.95 8.39 5.14
CA TYR A 4 8.68 7.90 5.69
C TYR A 4 8.95 7.09 6.96
N ASP A 5 7.99 7.08 7.86
CA ASP A 5 8.06 6.18 9.02
C ASP A 5 7.87 4.73 8.58
N MET A 6 6.98 4.51 7.63
CA MET A 6 6.62 3.19 7.13
C MET A 6 6.46 3.24 5.62
N ALA A 7 7.11 2.33 4.89
CA ALA A 7 6.84 2.08 3.49
C ALA A 7 6.30 0.65 3.33
N ILE A 8 5.25 0.51 2.54
CA ILE A 8 4.58 -0.76 2.32
C ILE A 8 4.68 -1.08 0.84
N ILE A 9 5.30 -2.21 0.52
CA ILE A 9 5.43 -2.68 -0.86
C ILE A 9 4.28 -3.64 -1.13
N GLY A 10 3.38 -3.23 -1.98
CA GLY A 10 2.19 -3.98 -2.34
C GLY A 10 0.91 -3.30 -1.85
N GLY A 11 0.03 -2.96 -2.78
CA GLY A 11 -1.25 -2.28 -2.53
C GLY A 11 -2.46 -3.20 -2.61
N GLY A 12 -2.31 -4.47 -2.24
CA GLY A 12 -3.41 -5.39 -2.06
C GLY A 12 -4.09 -5.20 -0.70
N PRO A 13 -5.01 -6.11 -0.32
CA PRO A 13 -5.73 -6.00 0.95
C PRO A 13 -4.82 -5.95 2.17
N GLY A 14 -3.76 -6.77 2.19
CA GLY A 14 -2.79 -6.75 3.29
C GLY A 14 -2.04 -5.44 3.39
N GLY A 15 -1.61 -4.89 2.24
CA GLY A 15 -0.87 -3.64 2.20
C GLY A 15 -1.71 -2.46 2.67
N TYR A 16 -2.92 -2.30 2.14
CA TYR A 16 -3.77 -1.19 2.57
C TYR A 16 -4.33 -1.36 3.98
N SER A 17 -4.53 -2.59 4.44
CA SER A 17 -4.88 -2.81 5.85
C SER A 17 -3.75 -2.33 6.76
N ALA A 18 -2.51 -2.68 6.46
CA ALA A 18 -1.34 -2.20 7.20
C ALA A 18 -1.24 -0.67 7.12
N ALA A 19 -1.45 -0.10 5.93
CA ALA A 19 -1.37 1.34 5.72
C ALA A 19 -2.42 2.09 6.54
N LEU A 20 -3.64 1.58 6.59
CA LEU A 20 -4.71 2.19 7.39
C LEU A 20 -4.32 2.28 8.86
N TYR A 21 -3.84 1.20 9.44
CA TYR A 21 -3.45 1.19 10.85
C TYR A 21 -2.21 2.02 11.13
N ALA A 22 -1.21 2.00 10.23
CA ALA A 22 -0.03 2.83 10.39
C ALA A 22 -0.38 4.32 10.33
N ALA A 23 -1.20 4.72 9.37
CA ALA A 23 -1.63 6.11 9.24
C ALA A 23 -2.47 6.57 10.42
N ARG A 24 -3.37 5.73 10.91
CA ARG A 24 -4.17 6.03 12.11
C ARG A 24 -3.30 6.19 13.35
N ALA A 25 -2.17 5.51 13.40
CA ALA A 25 -1.20 5.66 14.49
C ALA A 25 -0.36 6.93 14.37
N GLY A 26 -0.58 7.74 13.35
CA GLY A 26 0.15 9.00 13.14
C GLY A 26 1.48 8.84 12.40
N LEU A 27 1.73 7.66 11.81
CA LEU A 27 2.97 7.42 11.08
C LEU A 27 2.86 7.95 9.65
N ASP A 28 3.93 8.61 9.17
CA ASP A 28 4.07 8.94 7.76
C ASP A 28 4.18 7.65 6.95
N THR A 29 3.16 7.33 6.16
CA THR A 29 3.00 6.03 5.53
C THR A 29 2.93 6.16 4.02
N LEU A 30 3.71 5.34 3.32
CA LEU A 30 3.74 5.25 1.87
C LEU A 30 3.41 3.83 1.44
N VAL A 31 2.48 3.68 0.49
CA VAL A 31 2.23 2.42 -0.20
C VAL A 31 2.79 2.53 -1.61
N ILE A 32 3.57 1.54 -2.03
CA ILE A 32 4.09 1.46 -3.40
C ILE A 32 3.43 0.26 -4.07
N GLU A 33 2.66 0.53 -5.12
CA GLU A 33 1.92 -0.50 -5.85
C GLU A 33 2.29 -0.45 -7.34
N LYS A 34 2.51 -1.62 -7.92
CA LYS A 34 2.93 -1.74 -9.32
C LYS A 34 1.78 -1.50 -10.30
N LEU A 35 0.59 -2.01 -10.01
CA LEU A 35 -0.55 -2.01 -10.93
C LEU A 35 -1.60 -0.97 -10.58
N SER A 36 -2.44 -1.31 -9.60
CA SER A 36 -3.54 -0.45 -9.17
C SER A 36 -3.89 -0.78 -7.72
N ALA A 37 -4.67 0.08 -7.08
CA ALA A 37 -5.18 -0.20 -5.75
C ALA A 37 -5.90 -1.54 -5.73
N GLY A 38 -5.57 -2.39 -4.74
CA GLY A 38 -6.06 -3.76 -4.66
C GLY A 38 -5.09 -4.80 -5.22
N GLY A 39 -4.08 -4.41 -6.00
CA GLY A 39 -3.09 -5.33 -6.56
C GLY A 39 -3.75 -6.41 -7.42
N GLN A 40 -3.42 -7.67 -7.17
CA GLN A 40 -4.01 -8.79 -7.89
C GLN A 40 -5.54 -8.89 -7.70
N MET A 41 -6.03 -8.48 -6.54
CA MET A 41 -7.46 -8.47 -6.24
C MET A 41 -8.23 -7.56 -7.20
N ALA A 42 -7.63 -6.47 -7.68
CA ALA A 42 -8.27 -5.53 -8.60
C ALA A 42 -8.65 -6.18 -9.93
N LEU A 43 -8.06 -7.33 -10.27
CA LEU A 43 -8.38 -8.08 -11.49
C LEU A 43 -9.59 -9.00 -11.32
N THR A 44 -10.12 -9.15 -10.11
CA THR A 44 -11.25 -10.03 -9.81
C THR A 44 -12.56 -9.30 -10.04
N HIS A 45 -13.45 -9.89 -10.84
CA HIS A 45 -14.73 -9.26 -11.17
C HIS A 45 -15.68 -9.21 -9.98
N GLU A 46 -15.72 -10.24 -9.14
CA GLU A 46 -16.60 -10.29 -8.00
C GLU A 46 -15.92 -10.94 -6.81
N ILE A 47 -16.02 -10.30 -5.66
CA ILE A 47 -15.47 -10.76 -4.40
C ILE A 47 -16.60 -10.94 -3.41
N ASP A 48 -16.82 -12.17 -2.96
CA ASP A 48 -17.93 -12.52 -2.07
C ASP A 48 -17.46 -12.77 -0.63
N ASN A 49 -16.17 -12.98 -0.44
CA ASN A 49 -15.61 -13.41 0.84
C ASN A 49 -14.95 -12.30 1.63
N TYR A 50 -15.13 -11.04 1.24
CA TYR A 50 -14.63 -9.93 2.03
C TYR A 50 -15.75 -9.40 2.93
N PRO A 51 -15.56 -9.42 4.27
CA PRO A 51 -16.62 -8.98 5.19
C PRO A 51 -17.04 -7.53 4.96
N GLY A 52 -18.31 -7.26 5.11
CA GLY A 52 -18.88 -5.92 4.92
C GLY A 52 -19.54 -5.69 3.57
N PHE A 53 -19.46 -6.67 2.68
CA PHE A 53 -20.08 -6.59 1.34
C PHE A 53 -20.96 -7.83 1.13
N ASP A 54 -22.17 -7.79 1.69
CA ASP A 54 -23.08 -8.92 1.70
C ASP A 54 -23.59 -9.33 0.31
N GLU A 55 -23.57 -8.39 -0.64
CA GLU A 55 -23.93 -8.65 -2.04
C GLU A 55 -22.71 -8.81 -2.95
N GLY A 56 -21.49 -8.85 -2.35
CA GLY A 56 -20.26 -8.89 -3.10
C GLY A 56 -19.78 -7.52 -3.57
N ILE A 57 -18.59 -7.45 -4.12
CA ILE A 57 -18.00 -6.24 -4.68
C ILE A 57 -16.95 -6.65 -5.70
N ASP A 58 -16.80 -5.89 -6.79
CA ASP A 58 -15.70 -6.13 -7.72
C ASP A 58 -14.37 -5.71 -7.12
N GLY A 59 -13.29 -6.38 -7.54
CA GLY A 59 -11.97 -6.19 -6.95
C GLY A 59 -11.42 -4.78 -7.12
N PHE A 60 -11.67 -4.15 -8.28
CA PHE A 60 -11.20 -2.78 -8.52
C PHE A 60 -11.86 -1.80 -7.54
N SER A 61 -13.18 -1.88 -7.37
CA SER A 61 -13.91 -1.00 -6.46
C SER A 61 -13.50 -1.22 -5.01
N LEU A 62 -13.29 -2.48 -4.60
CA LEU A 62 -12.80 -2.77 -3.26
C LEU A 62 -11.41 -2.19 -3.04
N GLY A 63 -10.51 -2.37 -4.02
CA GLY A 63 -9.17 -1.79 -3.96
C GLY A 63 -9.19 -0.27 -3.80
N MET A 64 -10.04 0.42 -4.54
CA MET A 64 -10.17 1.86 -4.44
C MET A 64 -10.73 2.30 -3.08
N LYS A 65 -11.69 1.55 -2.54
CA LYS A 65 -12.22 1.84 -1.20
C LYS A 65 -11.15 1.66 -0.13
N MET A 66 -10.31 0.65 -0.25
CA MET A 66 -9.22 0.41 0.69
C MET A 66 -8.17 1.53 0.62
N GLN A 67 -7.79 1.94 -0.59
CA GLN A 67 -6.88 3.05 -0.79
C GLN A 67 -7.46 4.35 -0.20
N ASN A 68 -8.71 4.64 -0.49
CA ASN A 68 -9.37 5.85 0.01
C ASN A 68 -9.46 5.84 1.54
N GLY A 69 -9.73 4.69 2.14
CA GLY A 69 -9.76 4.55 3.58
C GLY A 69 -8.42 4.86 4.23
N ALA A 70 -7.33 4.33 3.66
CA ALA A 70 -5.98 4.62 4.15
C ALA A 70 -5.59 6.09 3.90
N LYS A 71 -5.92 6.62 2.73
CA LYS A 71 -5.63 8.01 2.36
C LYS A 71 -6.33 9.00 3.28
N ARG A 72 -7.53 8.69 3.73
CA ARG A 72 -8.29 9.53 4.67
C ARG A 72 -7.50 9.84 5.94
N PHE A 73 -6.63 8.92 6.37
CA PHE A 73 -5.79 9.09 7.56
C PHE A 73 -4.36 9.52 7.23
N GLY A 74 -4.08 9.82 5.97
CA GLY A 74 -2.81 10.41 5.55
C GLY A 74 -1.85 9.48 4.82
N ALA A 75 -2.21 8.23 4.55
CA ALA A 75 -1.35 7.34 3.77
C ALA A 75 -1.28 7.79 2.31
N GLU A 76 -0.05 7.83 1.77
CA GLU A 76 0.19 8.13 0.37
C GLU A 76 0.33 6.85 -0.44
N THR A 77 -0.07 6.88 -1.71
CA THR A 77 0.18 5.80 -2.66
C THR A 77 1.01 6.32 -3.82
N LYS A 78 2.06 5.57 -4.18
CA LYS A 78 2.83 5.78 -5.41
C LYS A 78 2.72 4.53 -6.27
N TYR A 79 2.40 4.72 -7.54
CA TYR A 79 2.36 3.63 -8.51
C TYR A 79 3.71 3.54 -9.17
N ALA A 80 4.48 2.53 -8.80
CA ALA A 80 5.84 2.34 -9.27
C ALA A 80 6.23 0.88 -9.12
N GLU A 81 7.19 0.44 -9.95
CA GLU A 81 7.74 -0.90 -9.85
C GLU A 81 9.02 -0.87 -9.03
N VAL A 82 9.04 -1.66 -7.95
CA VAL A 82 10.23 -1.79 -7.10
C VAL A 82 11.27 -2.63 -7.84
N LYS A 83 12.47 -2.09 -7.99
CA LYS A 83 13.59 -2.76 -8.66
C LYS A 83 14.52 -3.44 -7.67
N SER A 84 14.79 -2.79 -6.54
CA SER A 84 15.64 -3.35 -5.49
C SER A 84 15.33 -2.69 -4.16
N VAL A 85 15.70 -3.35 -3.08
CA VAL A 85 15.55 -2.82 -1.72
C VAL A 85 16.86 -3.00 -0.97
N GLU A 86 17.18 -2.06 -0.10
CA GLU A 86 18.26 -2.16 0.86
C GLU A 86 17.65 -1.99 2.25
N LEU A 87 17.57 -3.12 2.98
CA LEU A 87 16.84 -3.17 4.24
C LEU A 87 17.76 -3.14 5.46
N ARG A 88 19.06 -2.99 5.26
CA ARG A 88 20.04 -2.89 6.33
C ARG A 88 20.14 -1.43 6.79
N GLY A 89 20.50 -1.25 8.05
CA GLY A 89 20.68 0.07 8.64
C GLY A 89 19.36 0.68 9.11
N ASP A 90 19.45 1.86 9.67
CA ASP A 90 18.30 2.55 10.28
C ASP A 90 17.34 3.12 9.24
N ILE A 91 17.87 3.49 8.07
CA ILE A 91 17.07 4.02 6.97
C ILE A 91 17.11 2.99 5.83
N LYS A 92 15.93 2.47 5.49
CA LYS A 92 15.77 1.52 4.39
C LYS A 92 15.57 2.29 3.09
N LYS A 93 16.09 1.73 2.00
CA LYS A 93 15.96 2.34 0.67
C LYS A 93 15.20 1.41 -0.25
N ILE A 94 14.27 2.00 -1.01
CA ILE A 94 13.47 1.28 -1.99
C ILE A 94 13.71 1.95 -3.33
N GLN A 95 14.37 1.25 -4.24
CA GLN A 95 14.64 1.77 -5.57
C GLN A 95 13.54 1.32 -6.53
N THR A 96 12.94 2.28 -7.21
CA THR A 96 11.84 2.03 -8.14
C THR A 96 12.17 2.63 -9.50
N ASP A 97 11.34 2.34 -10.50
CA ASP A 97 11.40 2.97 -11.81
C ASP A 97 11.06 4.48 -11.78
N ASP A 98 10.50 4.96 -10.66
CA ASP A 98 10.11 6.35 -10.45
C ASP A 98 11.03 7.09 -9.47
N GLY A 99 12.13 6.47 -9.06
CA GLY A 99 13.08 7.06 -8.13
C GLY A 99 13.28 6.23 -6.87
N VAL A 100 13.94 6.84 -5.89
CA VAL A 100 14.28 6.17 -4.63
C VAL A 100 13.41 6.72 -3.50
N TYR A 101 12.80 5.81 -2.74
CA TYR A 101 12.05 6.15 -1.53
C TYR A 101 12.78 5.61 -0.31
N THR A 102 12.71 6.37 0.79
CA THR A 102 13.40 6.01 2.03
C THR A 102 12.40 5.94 3.18
N ALA A 103 12.59 4.97 4.05
CA ALA A 103 11.72 4.74 5.20
C ALA A 103 12.48 4.15 6.37
N LYS A 104 11.93 4.34 7.57
CA LYS A 104 12.49 3.77 8.79
C LYS A 104 12.15 2.27 8.91
N ALA A 105 11.00 1.86 8.39
CA ALA A 105 10.56 0.47 8.38
C ALA A 105 9.87 0.15 7.05
N VAL A 106 9.93 -1.12 6.65
CA VAL A 106 9.33 -1.60 5.39
C VAL A 106 8.53 -2.85 5.67
N ILE A 107 7.31 -2.89 5.12
CA ILE A 107 6.48 -4.09 5.09
C ILE A 107 6.40 -4.57 3.65
N ILE A 108 6.64 -5.85 3.44
CA ILE A 108 6.44 -6.50 2.14
C ILE A 108 5.14 -7.29 2.22
N ALA A 109 4.14 -6.81 1.47
CA ALA A 109 2.80 -7.38 1.53
C ALA A 109 2.40 -8.11 0.25
#